data_617938e85ab56645eaa15139d4a75fd4
#
_entry.id   617938e85ab56645eaa15139d4a75fd4
#
_cell.length_a   1.000
_cell.length_b   1.000
_cell.length_c   1.000
_cell.angle_alpha   90.00
_cell.angle_beta   90.00
_cell.angle_gamma   90.00
#
_symmetry.space_group_name_H-M   'P 1'
#
loop_
_entity.id
_entity.type
_entity.pdbx_description
1 polymer ?
#
loop_
_entity_poly.entity_id
_entity_poly.type
_entity_poly.pdbx_seq_one_letter_code
_entity_poly.pdbx_strand_id
1 'polypeptide(L)'
;MPLAVFAVLVFASLIAPQTFLTIATQINDLILAKFSNIFAIASFGFVLTCLCAAVSPLGKIKIGGANAQPLLSKWNWIAITLTTTVAIGILFWATAEPIYHLYDPAGLSYAPDSEEAAQFSMASLYMHWSITPYAIYTIPGLTFALCYYNLKKPFSLSSPISVLTRRPVPRLASQLLDGMALLALAFGLSASLGAGILSISGGIDRVSPLTAGTILTGAVAILIVAAFFLSSISGLHKGIRVLSDINTKIFIGLMIFVLIAGPTWKILSLGAAGLASYATEFIPRSLTLAPYDNTDWLNSWTVFYFANWMAWAPLAALFLGKIAKGYTVRAYILVNLLIPALFSIIWMVIFGGLAVTTELDAPQTLNSILQSAGPEHVLYAVLDALPFATILAVIIIIISFLSYVTAADSNLDVIASLAMRQNADAPAQKIISRKFSLIFKLIWAIAIGFAAWIMTALSGIDGVKMLSNLGGFPALFIILTFNIVLIFLGVFKLKSLRI
;
A
#
# COMPACT_ATOMS: atom_id res chain seq x y z
N MET A 1 -13.98 -15.55 -13.29
CA MET A 1 -14.66 -15.51 -11.99
C MET A 1 -14.39 -14.20 -11.22
N PRO A 2 -13.16 -13.79 -10.88
CA PRO A 2 -12.93 -12.55 -10.10
C PRO A 2 -13.56 -11.29 -10.70
N LEU A 3 -13.41 -11.10 -12.02
CA LEU A 3 -14.02 -9.97 -12.72
C LEU A 3 -15.55 -9.97 -12.62
N ALA A 4 -16.18 -11.15 -12.73
CA ALA A 4 -17.63 -11.24 -12.62
C ALA A 4 -18.11 -10.88 -11.20
N VAL A 5 -17.41 -11.36 -10.16
CA VAL A 5 -17.71 -10.97 -8.77
C VAL A 5 -17.56 -9.46 -8.60
N PHE A 6 -16.46 -8.89 -9.05
CA PHE A 6 -16.22 -7.45 -8.92
C PHE A 6 -17.24 -6.62 -9.72
N ALA A 7 -17.59 -7.06 -10.93
CA ALA A 7 -18.62 -6.42 -11.74
C ALA A 7 -20.02 -6.48 -11.08
N VAL A 8 -20.38 -7.61 -10.46
CA VAL A 8 -21.63 -7.73 -9.69
C VAL A 8 -21.67 -6.72 -8.53
N LEU A 9 -20.57 -6.58 -7.80
CA LEU A 9 -20.46 -5.59 -6.71
C LEU A 9 -20.62 -4.15 -7.23
N VAL A 10 -19.97 -3.82 -8.34
CA VAL A 10 -20.12 -2.53 -9.01
C VAL A 10 -21.57 -2.30 -9.46
N PHE A 11 -22.21 -3.29 -10.06
CA PHE A 11 -23.61 -3.20 -10.48
C PHE A 11 -24.57 -3.04 -9.29
N ALA A 12 -24.34 -3.77 -8.21
CA ALA A 12 -25.12 -3.68 -6.98
C ALA A 12 -25.03 -2.26 -6.37
N SER A 13 -23.84 -1.67 -6.38
CA SER A 13 -23.63 -0.31 -5.87
C SER A 13 -24.32 0.77 -6.71
N LEU A 14 -24.57 0.51 -8.01
CA LEU A 14 -25.32 1.42 -8.88
C LEU A 14 -26.85 1.31 -8.67
N ILE A 15 -27.35 0.08 -8.58
CA ILE A 15 -28.81 -0.16 -8.52
C ILE A 15 -29.37 0.16 -7.15
N ALA A 16 -28.63 -0.20 -6.09
CA ALA A 16 -29.08 -0.03 -4.71
C ALA A 16 -27.93 0.46 -3.81
N PRO A 17 -27.46 1.73 -3.98
CA PRO A 17 -26.23 2.22 -3.32
C PRO A 17 -26.32 2.15 -1.80
N GLN A 18 -27.44 2.48 -1.18
CA GLN A 18 -27.58 2.42 0.28
C GLN A 18 -27.59 0.99 0.81
N THR A 19 -28.29 0.07 0.13
CA THR A 19 -28.29 -1.35 0.50
C THR A 19 -26.90 -1.95 0.33
N PHE A 20 -26.23 -1.63 -0.77
CA PHE A 20 -24.85 -2.05 -1.01
C PHE A 20 -23.91 -1.56 0.11
N LEU A 21 -23.99 -0.27 0.46
CA LEU A 21 -23.19 0.30 1.53
C LEU A 21 -23.46 -0.39 2.87
N THR A 22 -24.72 -0.59 3.23
CA THR A 22 -25.10 -1.30 4.46
C THR A 22 -24.51 -2.72 4.51
N ILE A 23 -24.63 -3.49 3.44
CA ILE A 23 -24.06 -4.85 3.37
C ILE A 23 -22.53 -4.81 3.44
N ALA A 24 -21.89 -3.89 2.71
CA ALA A 24 -20.43 -3.73 2.73
C ALA A 24 -19.91 -3.36 4.13
N THR A 25 -20.61 -2.45 4.82
CA THR A 25 -20.30 -2.08 6.21
C THR A 25 -20.46 -3.30 7.14
N GLN A 26 -21.56 -4.03 7.06
CA GLN A 26 -21.77 -5.23 7.88
C GLN A 26 -20.69 -6.29 7.68
N ILE A 27 -20.26 -6.51 6.43
CA ILE A 27 -19.17 -7.45 6.12
C ILE A 27 -17.84 -6.91 6.69
N ASN A 28 -17.56 -5.63 6.52
CA ASN A 28 -16.38 -4.97 7.07
C ASN A 28 -16.32 -5.14 8.59
N ASP A 29 -17.41 -4.81 9.29
CA ASP A 29 -17.50 -4.88 10.74
C ASP A 29 -17.36 -6.32 11.25
N LEU A 30 -17.93 -7.29 10.53
CA LEU A 30 -17.76 -8.71 10.83
C LEU A 30 -16.29 -9.15 10.70
N ILE A 31 -15.59 -8.68 9.65
CA ILE A 31 -14.16 -8.95 9.45
C ILE A 31 -13.37 -8.34 10.61
N LEU A 32 -13.60 -7.09 10.92
CA LEU A 32 -12.89 -6.39 11.99
C LEU A 32 -13.17 -7.02 13.35
N ALA A 33 -14.42 -7.29 13.69
CA ALA A 33 -14.78 -7.91 14.97
C ALA A 33 -14.13 -9.28 15.20
N LYS A 34 -13.91 -10.08 14.13
CA LYS A 34 -13.41 -11.44 14.26
C LYS A 34 -11.92 -11.61 13.96
N PHE A 35 -11.32 -10.74 13.16
CA PHE A 35 -9.99 -10.96 12.60
C PHE A 35 -8.97 -9.87 12.92
N SER A 36 -9.34 -8.79 13.62
CA SER A 36 -8.41 -7.70 13.97
C SER A 36 -7.15 -8.20 14.65
N ASN A 37 -7.30 -9.03 15.67
CA ASN A 37 -6.17 -9.63 16.38
C ASN A 37 -5.29 -10.49 15.47
N ILE A 38 -5.89 -11.16 14.47
CA ILE A 38 -5.13 -11.97 13.50
C ILE A 38 -4.32 -11.06 12.58
N PHE A 39 -4.87 -9.91 12.14
CA PHE A 39 -4.13 -8.91 11.38
C PHE A 39 -2.92 -8.41 12.17
N ALA A 40 -3.11 -8.05 13.44
CA ALA A 40 -2.05 -7.52 14.30
C ALA A 40 -0.96 -8.58 14.55
N ILE A 41 -1.34 -9.77 15.04
CA ILE A 41 -0.40 -10.86 15.38
C ILE A 41 0.35 -11.33 14.13
N ALA A 42 -0.34 -11.47 12.99
CA ALA A 42 0.29 -11.87 11.73
C ALA A 42 1.32 -10.84 11.28
N SER A 43 0.98 -9.55 11.32
CA SER A 43 1.87 -8.47 10.90
C SER A 43 3.13 -8.39 11.77
N PHE A 44 2.99 -8.51 13.08
CA PHE A 44 4.13 -8.63 13.99
C PHE A 44 4.95 -9.89 13.71
N GLY A 45 4.29 -11.04 13.48
CA GLY A 45 4.93 -12.29 13.10
C GLY A 45 5.75 -12.17 11.81
N PHE A 46 5.31 -11.36 10.83
CA PHE A 46 6.06 -11.09 9.61
C PHE A 46 7.35 -10.32 9.90
N VAL A 47 7.30 -9.33 10.78
CA VAL A 47 8.49 -8.60 11.22
C VAL A 47 9.49 -9.55 11.88
N LEU A 48 9.04 -10.37 12.85
CA LEU A 48 9.89 -11.35 13.52
C LEU A 48 10.50 -12.34 12.53
N THR A 49 9.72 -12.85 11.58
CA THR A 49 10.22 -13.78 10.57
C THR A 49 11.28 -13.13 9.68
N CYS A 50 11.10 -11.88 9.27
CA CYS A 50 12.12 -11.14 8.53
C CYS A 50 13.41 -10.99 9.33
N LEU A 51 13.33 -10.60 10.60
CA LEU A 51 14.49 -10.46 11.46
C LEU A 51 15.23 -11.80 11.66
N CYS A 52 14.49 -12.86 12.00
CA CYS A 52 15.03 -14.20 12.15
C CYS A 52 15.68 -14.70 10.83
N ALA A 53 15.03 -14.48 9.69
CA ALA A 53 15.58 -14.87 8.39
C ALA A 53 16.87 -14.12 8.08
N ALA A 54 16.95 -12.82 8.41
CA ALA A 54 18.14 -12.01 8.16
C ALA A 54 19.35 -12.44 8.98
N VAL A 55 19.17 -12.76 10.27
CA VAL A 55 20.29 -13.12 11.19
C VAL A 55 20.67 -14.59 11.11
N SER A 56 19.73 -15.47 10.72
CA SER A 56 19.95 -16.92 10.62
C SER A 56 20.83 -17.33 9.43
N PRO A 57 21.21 -18.61 9.32
CA PRO A 57 21.88 -19.16 8.14
C PRO A 57 21.09 -18.99 6.84
N LEU A 58 19.76 -18.84 6.89
CA LEU A 58 18.91 -18.54 5.73
C LEU A 58 19.32 -17.20 5.10
N GLY A 59 19.71 -16.21 5.89
CA GLY A 59 20.15 -14.90 5.43
C GLY A 59 21.36 -14.94 4.47
N LYS A 60 22.17 -15.98 4.54
CA LYS A 60 23.34 -16.21 3.67
C LYS A 60 23.00 -16.91 2.35
N ILE A 61 21.79 -17.46 2.22
CA ILE A 61 21.36 -18.17 1.00
C ILE A 61 21.25 -17.17 -0.15
N LYS A 62 21.82 -17.53 -1.30
CA LYS A 62 21.73 -16.75 -2.53
C LYS A 62 20.49 -17.19 -3.32
N ILE A 63 19.65 -16.24 -3.68
CA ILE A 63 18.42 -16.49 -4.46
C ILE A 63 18.83 -16.93 -5.87
N GLY A 64 18.47 -18.17 -6.24
CA GLY A 64 18.86 -18.80 -7.50
C GLY A 64 20.08 -19.70 -7.43
N GLY A 65 20.62 -19.95 -6.22
CA GLY A 65 21.78 -20.82 -5.98
C GLY A 65 23.11 -20.08 -5.98
N ALA A 66 24.18 -20.78 -5.60
CA ALA A 66 25.50 -20.20 -5.36
C ALA A 66 26.07 -19.43 -6.57
N ASN A 67 25.84 -19.93 -7.78
CA ASN A 67 26.38 -19.38 -9.03
C ASN A 67 25.44 -18.35 -9.70
N ALA A 68 24.27 -18.02 -9.09
CA ALA A 68 23.32 -17.09 -9.68
C ALA A 68 23.93 -15.70 -9.81
N GLN A 69 23.77 -15.07 -10.97
CA GLN A 69 24.17 -13.67 -11.19
C GLN A 69 22.99 -12.73 -10.97
N PRO A 70 23.22 -11.52 -10.43
CA PRO A 70 22.19 -10.51 -10.30
C PRO A 70 21.58 -10.12 -11.64
N LEU A 71 20.26 -9.99 -11.71
CA LEU A 71 19.55 -9.50 -12.89
C LEU A 71 19.69 -7.99 -13.08
N LEU A 72 19.90 -7.26 -12.00
CA LEU A 72 20.00 -5.82 -11.94
C LEU A 72 21.25 -5.41 -11.16
N SER A 73 21.81 -4.24 -11.39
CA SER A 73 22.78 -3.65 -10.49
C SER A 73 22.11 -3.34 -9.12
N LYS A 74 22.91 -3.26 -8.05
CA LYS A 74 22.37 -2.93 -6.71
C LYS A 74 21.54 -1.66 -6.71
N TRP A 75 22.04 -0.60 -7.37
CA TRP A 75 21.36 0.69 -7.43
C TRP A 75 20.02 0.59 -8.15
N ASN A 76 20.00 -0.03 -9.34
CA ASN A 76 18.75 -0.20 -10.08
C ASN A 76 17.72 -1.05 -9.33
N TRP A 77 18.19 -2.09 -8.61
CA TRP A 77 17.31 -2.90 -7.79
C TRP A 77 16.70 -2.09 -6.64
N ILE A 78 17.48 -1.32 -5.89
CA ILE A 78 16.99 -0.44 -4.83
C ILE A 78 16.00 0.59 -5.39
N ALA A 79 16.35 1.27 -6.48
CA ALA A 79 15.49 2.28 -7.09
C ALA A 79 14.15 1.70 -7.55
N ILE A 80 14.15 0.55 -8.22
CA ILE A 80 12.92 -0.13 -8.65
C ILE A 80 12.10 -0.58 -7.45
N THR A 81 12.73 -1.13 -6.40
CA THR A 81 12.02 -1.53 -5.19
C THR A 81 11.34 -0.33 -4.53
N LEU A 82 12.06 0.77 -4.31
CA LEU A 82 11.50 1.98 -3.72
C LEU A 82 10.30 2.51 -4.53
N THR A 83 10.45 2.68 -5.83
CA THR A 83 9.37 3.22 -6.68
C THR A 83 8.17 2.29 -6.81
N THR A 84 8.36 0.99 -6.55
CA THR A 84 7.27 0.00 -6.58
C THR A 84 6.54 -0.11 -5.24
N THR A 85 7.24 0.10 -4.12
CA THR A 85 6.70 -0.17 -2.78
C THR A 85 6.28 1.07 -2.02
N VAL A 86 6.81 2.25 -2.36
CA VAL A 86 6.35 3.50 -1.75
C VAL A 86 4.94 3.81 -2.26
N ALA A 87 3.98 3.68 -1.36
CA ALA A 87 2.58 3.87 -1.69
C ALA A 87 2.26 5.35 -1.92
N ILE A 88 1.41 5.61 -2.90
CA ILE A 88 0.98 6.96 -3.26
C ILE A 88 0.19 7.63 -2.13
N GLY A 89 -0.52 6.83 -1.33
CA GLY A 89 -1.21 7.29 -0.13
C GLY A 89 -0.32 8.03 0.89
N ILE A 90 1.01 7.91 0.76
CA ILE A 90 1.96 8.60 1.63
C ILE A 90 1.82 10.14 1.59
N LEU A 91 1.44 10.72 0.43
CA LEU A 91 1.17 12.16 0.32
C LEU A 91 -0.06 12.58 1.12
N PHE A 92 -1.14 11.85 0.95
CA PHE A 92 -2.43 12.12 1.59
C PHE A 92 -2.35 11.92 3.11
N TRP A 93 -1.87 10.75 3.53
CA TRP A 93 -1.91 10.34 4.93
C TRP A 93 -0.82 10.97 5.79
N ALA A 94 0.34 11.36 5.21
CA ALA A 94 1.41 11.94 6.01
C ALA A 94 1.00 13.20 6.78
N THR A 95 0.04 13.95 6.27
CA THR A 95 -0.46 15.17 6.91
C THR A 95 -1.79 15.01 7.61
N ALA A 96 -2.70 14.21 7.05
CA ALA A 96 -4.04 14.05 7.60
C ALA A 96 -4.06 13.10 8.83
N GLU A 97 -3.39 11.96 8.74
CA GLU A 97 -3.40 10.94 9.78
C GLU A 97 -2.90 11.46 11.14
N PRO A 98 -1.76 12.17 11.23
CA PRO A 98 -1.27 12.63 12.54
C PRO A 98 -2.21 13.65 13.20
N ILE A 99 -3.02 14.40 12.45
CA ILE A 99 -4.01 15.31 13.03
C ILE A 99 -5.16 14.52 13.66
N TYR A 100 -5.63 13.42 13.03
CA TYR A 100 -6.58 12.52 13.69
C TYR A 100 -6.05 12.01 15.02
N HIS A 101 -4.80 11.55 15.05
CA HIS A 101 -4.19 10.96 16.24
C HIS A 101 -3.85 11.99 17.33
N LEU A 102 -3.61 13.24 16.95
CA LEU A 102 -3.35 14.34 17.87
C LEU A 102 -4.60 14.66 18.73
N TYR A 103 -5.79 14.48 18.15
CA TYR A 103 -7.06 14.75 18.81
C TYR A 103 -7.77 13.48 19.32
N ASP A 104 -7.39 12.31 18.85
CA ASP A 104 -7.84 10.99 19.34
C ASP A 104 -6.66 10.06 19.56
N PRO A 105 -5.96 10.17 20.69
CA PRO A 105 -4.79 9.35 21.01
C PRO A 105 -5.17 7.94 21.52
N ALA A 106 -6.02 7.22 20.82
CA ALA A 106 -6.40 5.81 21.08
C ALA A 106 -7.03 5.56 22.45
N GLY A 107 -7.68 6.54 23.06
CA GLY A 107 -8.23 6.43 24.42
C GLY A 107 -7.18 6.50 25.53
N LEU A 108 -5.93 6.83 25.22
CA LEU A 108 -4.90 7.14 26.21
C LEU A 108 -5.26 8.44 26.97
N SER A 109 -4.74 8.56 28.18
CA SER A 109 -5.00 9.72 29.05
C SER A 109 -4.25 10.99 28.61
N TYR A 110 -3.86 11.09 27.34
CA TYR A 110 -3.21 12.28 26.80
C TYR A 110 -4.26 13.34 26.47
N ALA A 111 -3.99 14.57 26.84
CA ALA A 111 -4.85 15.67 26.40
C ALA A 111 -4.74 15.83 24.89
N PRO A 112 -5.86 16.07 24.16
CA PRO A 112 -5.78 16.47 22.76
C PRO A 112 -4.82 17.65 22.59
N ASP A 113 -4.12 17.70 21.44
CA ASP A 113 -3.10 18.69 21.07
C ASP A 113 -1.94 18.88 22.07
N SER A 114 -1.75 17.94 23.01
CA SER A 114 -0.59 17.93 23.91
C SER A 114 0.68 17.42 23.24
N GLU A 115 1.82 17.62 23.90
CA GLU A 115 3.11 17.09 23.46
C GLU A 115 3.12 15.55 23.42
N GLU A 116 2.48 14.90 24.41
CA GLU A 116 2.33 13.46 24.48
C GLU A 116 1.46 12.92 23.32
N ALA A 117 0.35 13.61 23.01
CA ALA A 117 -0.49 13.26 21.88
C ALA A 117 0.25 13.46 20.54
N ALA A 118 1.10 14.48 20.44
CA ALA A 118 1.94 14.71 19.25
C ALA A 118 2.99 13.59 19.07
N GLN A 119 3.64 13.15 20.15
CA GLN A 119 4.57 12.02 20.09
C GLN A 119 3.85 10.71 19.73
N PHE A 120 2.66 10.49 20.30
CA PHE A 120 1.79 9.36 19.96
C PHE A 120 1.42 9.37 18.48
N SER A 121 1.03 10.53 17.93
CA SER A 121 0.68 10.71 16.52
C SER A 121 1.81 10.30 15.60
N MET A 122 3.02 10.78 15.88
CA MET A 122 4.20 10.46 15.07
C MET A 122 4.59 8.98 15.20
N ALA A 123 4.50 8.40 16.40
CA ALA A 123 4.78 6.98 16.60
C ALA A 123 3.78 6.08 15.88
N SER A 124 2.49 6.45 15.85
CA SER A 124 1.45 5.76 15.11
C SER A 124 1.69 5.84 13.59
N LEU A 125 2.08 7.01 13.10
CA LEU A 125 2.45 7.21 11.71
C LEU A 125 3.62 6.29 11.30
N TYR A 126 4.66 6.15 12.14
CA TYR A 126 5.76 5.22 11.85
C TYR A 126 5.33 3.75 11.90
N MET A 127 4.43 3.39 12.81
CA MET A 127 3.85 2.04 12.89
C MET A 127 3.13 1.65 11.62
N HIS A 128 2.35 2.57 11.05
CA HIS A 128 1.50 2.34 9.89
C HIS A 128 2.26 2.40 8.55
N TRP A 129 3.45 3.03 8.52
CA TRP A 129 4.14 3.35 7.27
C TRP A 129 5.60 2.87 7.18
N SER A 130 6.14 2.18 8.19
CA SER A 130 7.54 1.78 8.16
C SER A 130 7.76 0.26 8.24
N ILE A 131 8.34 -0.26 9.31
CA ILE A 131 8.85 -1.64 9.39
C ILE A 131 7.76 -2.68 9.13
N THR A 132 6.60 -2.56 9.77
CA THR A 132 5.52 -3.56 9.66
C THR A 132 4.94 -3.65 8.24
N PRO A 133 4.56 -2.56 7.56
CA PRO A 133 4.15 -2.57 6.17
C PRO A 133 5.15 -3.25 5.23
N TYR A 134 6.41 -2.90 5.34
CA TYR A 134 7.42 -3.48 4.44
C TYR A 134 7.75 -4.94 4.77
N ALA A 135 7.53 -5.40 6.00
CA ALA A 135 7.57 -6.83 6.32
C ALA A 135 6.43 -7.59 5.62
N ILE A 136 5.22 -7.00 5.54
CA ILE A 136 4.07 -7.56 4.81
C ILE A 136 4.42 -7.82 3.34
N TYR A 137 5.20 -6.96 2.68
CA TYR A 137 5.66 -7.17 1.29
C TYR A 137 6.86 -8.11 1.20
N THR A 138 7.78 -8.01 2.14
CA THR A 138 9.04 -8.78 2.12
C THR A 138 8.80 -10.28 2.25
N ILE A 139 7.90 -10.71 3.12
CA ILE A 139 7.60 -12.13 3.36
C ILE A 139 7.15 -12.85 2.09
N PRO A 140 6.06 -12.44 1.42
CA PRO A 140 5.59 -13.17 0.25
C PRO A 140 6.57 -13.10 -0.92
N GLY A 141 7.26 -11.98 -1.12
CA GLY A 141 8.24 -11.84 -2.19
C GLY A 141 9.46 -12.73 -2.00
N LEU A 142 10.00 -12.82 -0.77
CA LEU A 142 11.12 -13.69 -0.44
C LEU A 142 10.74 -15.16 -0.58
N THR A 143 9.59 -15.55 -0.04
CA THR A 143 9.07 -16.92 -0.10
C THR A 143 8.90 -17.36 -1.54
N PHE A 144 8.28 -16.50 -2.36
CA PHE A 144 8.13 -16.75 -3.79
C PHE A 144 9.48 -16.89 -4.50
N ALA A 145 10.42 -15.98 -4.25
CA ALA A 145 11.75 -16.01 -4.86
C ALA A 145 12.49 -17.32 -4.58
N LEU A 146 12.49 -17.78 -3.33
CA LEU A 146 13.13 -19.03 -2.93
C LEU A 146 12.46 -20.26 -3.57
N CYS A 147 11.12 -20.29 -3.58
CA CYS A 147 10.39 -21.36 -4.24
C CYS A 147 10.65 -21.40 -5.75
N TYR A 148 10.61 -20.26 -6.42
CA TYR A 148 10.79 -20.16 -7.87
C TYR A 148 12.23 -20.44 -8.29
N TYR A 149 13.19 -19.75 -7.68
CA TYR A 149 14.58 -19.80 -8.13
C TYR A 149 15.38 -20.95 -7.54
N ASN A 150 15.27 -21.22 -6.23
CA ASN A 150 16.08 -22.25 -5.58
C ASN A 150 15.43 -23.63 -5.68
N LEU A 151 14.10 -23.73 -5.48
CA LEU A 151 13.38 -25.01 -5.54
C LEU A 151 12.80 -25.31 -6.92
N LYS A 152 13.03 -24.45 -7.94
CA LYS A 152 12.56 -24.65 -9.33
C LYS A 152 11.06 -24.88 -9.45
N LYS A 153 10.26 -24.25 -8.59
CA LYS A 153 8.80 -24.33 -8.65
C LYS A 153 8.27 -23.41 -9.76
N PRO A 154 7.07 -23.67 -10.29
CA PRO A 154 6.42 -22.79 -11.27
C PRO A 154 6.30 -21.35 -10.80
N PHE A 155 6.23 -20.41 -11.73
CA PHE A 155 5.95 -18.99 -11.42
C PHE A 155 4.48 -18.82 -11.11
N SER A 156 4.05 -19.11 -9.87
CA SER A 156 2.65 -19.10 -9.43
C SER A 156 2.55 -18.83 -7.93
N LEU A 157 1.47 -18.21 -7.50
CA LEU A 157 1.14 -18.03 -6.08
C LEU A 157 0.90 -19.36 -5.35
N SER A 158 0.54 -20.41 -6.08
CA SER A 158 0.36 -21.76 -5.51
C SER A 158 1.67 -22.51 -5.26
N SER A 159 2.79 -22.03 -5.81
CA SER A 159 4.10 -22.69 -5.67
C SER A 159 4.58 -22.83 -4.22
N PRO A 160 4.50 -21.81 -3.34
CA PRO A 160 4.80 -21.97 -1.92
C PRO A 160 3.96 -23.05 -1.25
N ILE A 161 2.67 -23.08 -1.53
CA ILE A 161 1.74 -24.09 -0.95
C ILE A 161 2.19 -25.51 -1.34
N SER A 162 2.61 -25.71 -2.62
CA SER A 162 3.09 -27.02 -3.09
C SER A 162 4.36 -27.48 -2.38
N VAL A 163 5.17 -26.58 -1.87
CA VAL A 163 6.37 -26.88 -1.06
C VAL A 163 5.97 -27.42 0.31
N LEU A 164 4.99 -26.79 0.95
CA LEU A 164 4.50 -27.16 2.27
C LEU A 164 3.78 -28.52 2.22
N THR A 165 2.87 -28.69 1.27
CA THR A 165 2.06 -29.91 1.12
C THR A 165 2.84 -31.06 0.49
N ARG A 166 4.01 -30.80 -0.10
CA ARG A 166 4.81 -31.76 -0.89
C ARG A 166 4.04 -32.39 -2.06
N ARG A 167 2.95 -31.76 -2.48
CA ARG A 167 2.07 -32.20 -3.58
C ARG A 167 1.76 -31.01 -4.49
N PRO A 168 1.52 -31.24 -5.79
CA PRO A 168 0.98 -30.22 -6.65
C PRO A 168 -0.36 -29.69 -6.11
N VAL A 169 -0.56 -28.38 -6.14
CA VAL A 169 -1.85 -27.79 -5.79
C VAL A 169 -2.85 -28.10 -6.91
N PRO A 170 -4.04 -28.61 -6.60
CA PRO A 170 -5.07 -28.86 -7.61
C PRO A 170 -5.38 -27.60 -8.42
N ARG A 171 -5.68 -27.76 -9.71
CA ARG A 171 -5.91 -26.63 -10.64
C ARG A 171 -6.97 -25.66 -10.11
N LEU A 172 -8.10 -26.18 -9.62
CA LEU A 172 -9.17 -25.35 -9.05
C LEU A 172 -8.68 -24.51 -7.86
N ALA A 173 -7.94 -25.13 -6.93
CA ALA A 173 -7.41 -24.42 -5.76
C ALA A 173 -6.38 -23.35 -6.16
N SER A 174 -5.54 -23.62 -7.17
CA SER A 174 -4.63 -22.60 -7.72
C SER A 174 -5.37 -21.45 -8.37
N GLN A 175 -6.43 -21.72 -9.13
CA GLN A 175 -7.28 -20.70 -9.76
C GLN A 175 -8.05 -19.87 -8.72
N LEU A 176 -8.52 -20.48 -7.64
CA LEU A 176 -9.17 -19.76 -6.53
C LEU A 176 -8.17 -18.83 -5.82
N LEU A 177 -6.96 -19.30 -5.57
CA LEU A 177 -5.89 -18.50 -4.96
C LEU A 177 -5.53 -17.28 -5.82
N ASP A 178 -5.33 -17.49 -7.12
CA ASP A 178 -5.06 -16.40 -8.07
C ASP A 178 -6.26 -15.44 -8.14
N GLY A 179 -7.49 -15.97 -8.08
CA GLY A 179 -8.72 -15.18 -8.04
C GLY A 179 -8.85 -14.32 -6.79
N MET A 180 -8.52 -14.87 -5.62
CA MET A 180 -8.51 -14.14 -4.36
C MET A 180 -7.45 -13.02 -4.37
N ALA A 181 -6.25 -13.29 -4.90
CA ALA A 181 -5.20 -12.29 -5.02
C ALA A 181 -5.57 -11.17 -6.00
N LEU A 182 -6.25 -11.51 -7.11
CA LEU A 182 -6.76 -10.51 -8.06
C LEU A 182 -7.85 -9.62 -7.45
N LEU A 183 -8.77 -10.20 -6.69
CA LEU A 183 -9.80 -9.43 -5.98
C LEU A 183 -9.18 -8.53 -4.91
N ALA A 184 -8.23 -9.05 -4.13
CA ALA A 184 -7.50 -8.27 -3.14
C ALA A 184 -6.83 -7.05 -3.78
N LEU A 185 -6.12 -7.25 -4.90
CA LEU A 185 -5.49 -6.15 -5.63
C LEU A 185 -6.51 -5.16 -6.18
N ALA A 186 -7.65 -5.65 -6.73
CA ALA A 186 -8.67 -4.76 -7.28
C ALA A 186 -9.27 -3.85 -6.20
N PHE A 187 -9.55 -4.39 -5.01
CA PHE A 187 -10.00 -3.61 -3.86
C PHE A 187 -8.91 -2.64 -3.37
N GLY A 188 -7.66 -3.08 -3.24
CA GLY A 188 -6.54 -2.24 -2.85
C GLY A 188 -6.29 -1.09 -3.84
N LEU A 189 -6.35 -1.37 -5.16
CA LEU A 189 -6.27 -0.35 -6.21
C LEU A 189 -7.43 0.63 -6.12
N SER A 190 -8.67 0.14 -5.91
CA SER A 190 -9.84 1.02 -5.76
C SER A 190 -9.72 1.90 -4.53
N ALA A 191 -9.24 1.37 -3.40
CA ALA A 191 -8.99 2.14 -2.19
C ALA A 191 -7.94 3.25 -2.42
N SER A 192 -6.79 2.88 -2.98
CA SER A 192 -5.73 3.83 -3.31
C SER A 192 -6.22 4.91 -4.28
N LEU A 193 -6.94 4.51 -5.32
CA LEU A 193 -7.51 5.45 -6.29
C LEU A 193 -8.54 6.37 -5.64
N GLY A 194 -9.35 5.87 -4.70
CA GLY A 194 -10.27 6.67 -3.90
C GLY A 194 -9.55 7.79 -3.13
N ALA A 195 -8.49 7.44 -2.40
CA ALA A 195 -7.64 8.44 -1.74
C ALA A 195 -7.04 9.46 -2.72
N GLY A 196 -6.65 9.01 -3.93
CA GLY A 196 -6.16 9.89 -4.98
C GLY A 196 -7.21 10.83 -5.56
N ILE A 197 -8.40 10.31 -5.79
CA ILE A 197 -9.55 11.12 -6.24
C ILE A 197 -9.83 12.22 -5.22
N LEU A 198 -9.91 11.87 -3.93
CA LEU A 198 -10.10 12.84 -2.85
C LEU A 198 -8.96 13.87 -2.82
N SER A 199 -7.70 13.42 -2.75
CA SER A 199 -6.54 14.30 -2.69
C SER A 199 -6.48 15.30 -3.85
N ILE A 200 -6.67 14.84 -5.10
CA ILE A 200 -6.64 15.72 -6.27
C ILE A 200 -7.84 16.66 -6.27
N SER A 201 -9.02 16.20 -5.87
CA SER A 201 -10.22 17.04 -5.80
C SER A 201 -10.10 18.13 -4.73
N GLY A 202 -9.56 17.80 -3.54
CA GLY A 202 -9.26 18.80 -2.51
C GLY A 202 -8.22 19.84 -2.96
N GLY A 203 -7.23 19.40 -3.75
CA GLY A 203 -6.26 20.31 -4.35
C GLY A 203 -6.86 21.25 -5.40
N ILE A 204 -7.74 20.73 -6.26
CA ILE A 204 -8.44 21.54 -7.26
C ILE A 204 -9.36 22.56 -6.56
N ASP A 205 -10.09 22.15 -5.53
CA ASP A 205 -10.91 23.03 -4.70
C ASP A 205 -10.05 24.18 -4.10
N ARG A 206 -8.86 23.87 -3.61
CA ARG A 206 -7.95 24.87 -3.01
C ARG A 206 -7.42 25.91 -4.02
N VAL A 207 -7.20 25.53 -5.28
CA VAL A 207 -6.56 26.43 -6.28
C VAL A 207 -7.52 26.97 -7.34
N SER A 208 -8.80 26.59 -7.32
CA SER A 208 -9.79 26.99 -8.31
C SER A 208 -11.16 27.24 -7.66
N PRO A 209 -12.14 27.83 -8.38
CA PRO A 209 -13.49 28.03 -7.87
C PRO A 209 -14.37 26.75 -7.88
N LEU A 210 -13.79 25.58 -8.21
CA LEU A 210 -14.51 24.31 -8.26
C LEU A 210 -14.51 23.66 -6.89
N THR A 211 -15.68 23.42 -6.30
CA THR A 211 -15.80 22.79 -4.98
C THR A 211 -15.64 21.27 -5.04
N ALA A 212 -14.93 20.70 -4.08
CA ALA A 212 -14.84 19.25 -3.91
C ALA A 212 -16.21 18.65 -3.61
N GLY A 213 -16.74 17.88 -4.55
CA GLY A 213 -18.05 17.24 -4.46
C GLY A 213 -18.17 16.09 -5.45
N THR A 214 -19.31 15.43 -5.49
CA THR A 214 -19.53 14.22 -6.30
C THR A 214 -19.21 14.42 -7.79
N ILE A 215 -19.47 15.61 -8.33
CA ILE A 215 -19.19 15.91 -9.75
C ILE A 215 -17.68 16.02 -9.99
N LEU A 216 -16.99 16.80 -9.17
CA LEU A 216 -15.54 16.98 -9.33
C LEU A 216 -14.78 15.67 -9.09
N THR A 217 -15.13 14.92 -8.03
CA THR A 217 -14.52 13.61 -7.76
C THR A 217 -14.78 12.62 -8.89
N GLY A 218 -15.98 12.65 -9.50
CA GLY A 218 -16.31 11.85 -10.70
C GLY A 218 -15.48 12.24 -11.93
N ALA A 219 -15.33 13.53 -12.18
CA ALA A 219 -14.51 14.02 -13.28
C ALA A 219 -13.02 13.65 -13.11
N VAL A 220 -12.49 13.78 -11.90
CA VAL A 220 -11.12 13.35 -11.54
C VAL A 220 -10.96 11.84 -11.72
N ALA A 221 -11.93 11.04 -11.26
CA ALA A 221 -11.92 9.59 -11.45
C ALA A 221 -11.85 9.22 -12.94
N ILE A 222 -12.71 9.82 -13.78
CA ILE A 222 -12.71 9.59 -15.22
C ILE A 222 -11.36 9.97 -15.84
N LEU A 223 -10.81 11.13 -15.46
CA LEU A 223 -9.52 11.60 -15.98
C LEU A 223 -8.39 10.63 -15.66
N ILE A 224 -8.30 10.16 -14.40
CA ILE A 224 -7.27 9.21 -13.97
C ILE A 224 -7.43 7.87 -14.69
N VAL A 225 -8.68 7.33 -14.76
CA VAL A 225 -8.97 6.06 -15.43
C VAL A 225 -8.64 6.14 -16.93
N ALA A 226 -9.03 7.20 -17.60
CA ALA A 226 -8.70 7.41 -19.01
C ALA A 226 -7.18 7.49 -19.21
N ALA A 227 -6.47 8.24 -18.37
CA ALA A 227 -5.03 8.41 -18.49
C ALA A 227 -4.27 7.09 -18.32
N PHE A 228 -4.53 6.31 -17.26
CA PHE A 228 -3.80 5.05 -17.07
C PHE A 228 -4.22 3.97 -18.08
N PHE A 229 -5.48 3.95 -18.52
CA PHE A 229 -5.90 3.05 -19.58
C PHE A 229 -5.18 3.38 -20.90
N LEU A 230 -5.19 4.65 -21.33
CA LEU A 230 -4.47 5.10 -22.52
C LEU A 230 -2.97 4.82 -22.44
N SER A 231 -2.37 5.00 -21.27
CA SER A 231 -0.99 4.63 -20.99
C SER A 231 -0.75 3.14 -21.21
N SER A 232 -1.60 2.29 -20.64
CA SER A 232 -1.48 0.83 -20.73
C SER A 232 -1.64 0.28 -22.16
N ILE A 233 -2.41 0.93 -23.02
CA ILE A 233 -2.60 0.49 -24.42
C ILE A 233 -1.55 1.04 -25.38
N SER A 234 -0.96 2.19 -25.09
CA SER A 234 -0.01 2.86 -25.95
C SER A 234 1.35 2.16 -26.01
N GLY A 235 1.65 1.29 -25.04
CA GLY A 235 2.93 0.63 -24.91
C GLY A 235 4.10 1.59 -24.65
N LEU A 236 3.81 2.79 -24.16
CA LEU A 236 4.76 3.88 -23.90
C LEU A 236 5.66 3.61 -22.68
N HIS A 237 6.18 2.37 -22.54
CA HIS A 237 7.07 2.02 -21.42
C HIS A 237 8.25 3.00 -21.23
N LYS A 238 8.72 3.65 -22.31
CA LYS A 238 9.75 4.68 -22.21
C LYS A 238 9.20 5.98 -21.60
N GLY A 239 8.00 6.40 -22.01
CA GLY A 239 7.37 7.62 -21.48
C GLY A 239 7.04 7.52 -19.99
N ILE A 240 6.46 6.39 -19.58
CA ILE A 240 6.15 6.12 -18.17
C ILE A 240 7.41 6.13 -17.31
N ARG A 241 8.50 5.54 -17.79
CA ARG A 241 9.79 5.55 -17.07
C ARG A 241 10.31 6.98 -16.86
N VAL A 242 10.23 7.82 -17.89
CA VAL A 242 10.66 9.23 -17.81
C VAL A 242 9.77 10.01 -16.83
N LEU A 243 8.44 9.84 -16.92
CA LEU A 243 7.50 10.47 -16.00
C LEU A 243 7.71 10.01 -14.56
N SER A 244 7.94 8.73 -14.32
CA SER A 244 8.25 8.18 -12.99
C SER A 244 9.57 8.73 -12.43
N ASP A 245 10.61 8.88 -13.26
CA ASP A 245 11.89 9.46 -12.84
C ASP A 245 11.75 10.95 -12.48
N ILE A 246 11.03 11.72 -13.29
CA ILE A 246 10.70 13.13 -13.00
C ILE A 246 9.90 13.24 -11.71
N ASN A 247 8.88 12.42 -11.55
CA ASN A 247 8.03 12.39 -10.38
C ASN A 247 8.85 12.14 -9.09
N THR A 248 9.75 11.13 -9.13
CA THR A 248 10.63 10.81 -8.01
C THR A 248 11.55 12.00 -7.65
N LYS A 249 12.09 12.69 -8.65
CA LYS A 249 12.94 13.88 -8.42
C LYS A 249 12.14 15.02 -7.79
N ILE A 250 10.90 15.24 -8.23
CA ILE A 250 10.02 16.24 -7.64
C ILE A 250 9.68 15.88 -6.19
N PHE A 251 9.39 14.61 -5.89
CA PHE A 251 9.18 14.14 -4.51
C PHE A 251 10.37 14.47 -3.60
N ILE A 252 11.59 14.16 -4.04
CA ILE A 252 12.80 14.45 -3.27
C ILE A 252 13.00 15.98 -3.12
N GLY A 253 12.81 16.73 -4.19
CA GLY A 253 12.89 18.19 -4.16
C GLY A 253 11.87 18.80 -3.20
N LEU A 254 10.63 18.28 -3.19
CA LEU A 254 9.57 18.71 -2.28
C LEU A 254 9.93 18.44 -0.82
N MET A 255 10.44 17.22 -0.51
CA MET A 255 10.93 16.88 0.83
C MET A 255 11.99 17.86 1.34
N ILE A 256 13.00 18.15 0.50
CA ILE A 256 14.10 19.06 0.85
C ILE A 256 13.54 20.48 1.04
N PHE A 257 12.66 20.92 0.14
CA PHE A 257 12.06 22.25 0.23
C PHE A 257 11.24 22.41 1.51
N VAL A 258 10.34 21.45 1.81
CA VAL A 258 9.51 21.49 3.02
C VAL A 258 10.35 21.48 4.30
N LEU A 259 11.42 20.68 4.33
CA LEU A 259 12.33 20.65 5.48
C LEU A 259 13.05 21.98 5.69
N ILE A 260 13.49 22.66 4.62
CA ILE A 260 14.25 23.92 4.71
C ILE A 260 13.32 25.11 4.95
N ALA A 261 12.15 25.13 4.31
CA ALA A 261 11.20 26.25 4.38
C ALA A 261 10.31 26.20 5.62
N GLY A 262 10.10 25.02 6.20
CA GLY A 262 9.33 24.81 7.42
C GLY A 262 10.12 25.04 8.70
N PRO A 263 9.50 24.83 9.87
CA PRO A 263 10.16 24.92 11.18
C PRO A 263 11.07 23.71 11.43
N THR A 264 12.17 23.62 10.69
CA THR A 264 13.08 22.46 10.59
C THR A 264 13.38 21.81 11.95
N TRP A 265 13.75 22.65 12.94
CA TRP A 265 14.12 22.11 14.26
C TRP A 265 12.95 21.48 15.00
N LYS A 266 11.75 22.08 14.95
CA LYS A 266 10.53 21.52 15.56
C LYS A 266 10.17 20.21 14.87
N ILE A 267 10.21 20.17 13.54
CA ILE A 267 9.95 18.96 12.73
C ILE A 267 10.90 17.82 13.14
N LEU A 268 12.21 18.11 13.20
CA LEU A 268 13.21 17.07 13.50
C LEU A 268 13.13 16.61 14.97
N SER A 269 12.93 17.53 15.92
CA SER A 269 12.83 17.18 17.34
C SER A 269 11.58 16.33 17.63
N LEU A 270 10.42 16.73 17.08
CA LEU A 270 9.18 15.95 17.19
C LEU A 270 9.31 14.59 16.51
N GLY A 271 9.91 14.58 15.30
CA GLY A 271 10.18 13.34 14.58
C GLY A 271 11.06 12.37 15.35
N ALA A 272 12.10 12.87 16.02
CA ALA A 272 12.97 12.05 16.87
C ALA A 272 12.26 11.56 18.13
N ALA A 273 11.45 12.39 18.79
CA ALA A 273 10.65 12.00 19.96
C ALA A 273 9.63 10.90 19.60
N GLY A 274 8.90 11.09 18.50
CA GLY A 274 7.98 10.07 17.99
C GLY A 274 8.69 8.76 17.59
N LEU A 275 9.92 8.83 17.07
CA LEU A 275 10.70 7.64 16.73
C LEU A 275 11.17 6.90 18.00
N ALA A 276 11.52 7.61 19.06
CA ALA A 276 11.85 7.03 20.34
C ALA A 276 10.62 6.31 20.95
N SER A 277 9.45 6.95 20.97
CA SER A 277 8.18 6.33 21.39
C SER A 277 7.86 5.09 20.53
N TYR A 278 7.97 5.18 19.21
CA TYR A 278 7.76 4.05 18.31
C TYR A 278 8.68 2.86 18.64
N ALA A 279 9.96 3.11 18.87
CA ALA A 279 10.93 2.07 19.14
C ALA A 279 10.71 1.40 20.51
N THR A 280 10.40 2.17 21.55
CA THR A 280 10.17 1.65 22.92
C THR A 280 8.84 0.93 23.05
N GLU A 281 7.82 1.36 22.30
CA GLU A 281 6.45 0.85 22.38
C GLU A 281 6.08 -0.08 21.21
N PHE A 282 7.04 -0.44 20.38
CA PHE A 282 6.80 -1.25 19.17
C PHE A 282 6.07 -2.55 19.46
N ILE A 283 6.44 -3.27 20.50
CA ILE A 283 5.82 -4.56 20.84
C ILE A 283 4.40 -4.38 21.36
N PRO A 284 4.11 -3.55 22.39
CA PRO A 284 2.75 -3.37 22.88
C PRO A 284 1.82 -2.80 21.78
N ARG A 285 2.26 -1.87 20.96
CA ARG A 285 1.48 -1.34 19.81
C ARG A 285 1.21 -2.41 18.75
N SER A 286 2.22 -3.25 18.42
CA SER A 286 2.09 -4.31 17.42
C SER A 286 1.16 -5.44 17.84
N LEU A 287 1.12 -5.77 19.13
CA LEU A 287 0.32 -6.87 19.70
C LEU A 287 -0.95 -6.38 20.37
N THR A 288 -1.27 -5.08 20.23
CA THR A 288 -2.48 -4.47 20.80
C THR A 288 -2.62 -4.73 22.31
N LEU A 289 -1.48 -4.66 23.03
CA LEU A 289 -1.45 -4.81 24.47
C LEU A 289 -1.77 -3.49 25.17
N ALA A 290 -2.30 -3.55 26.40
CA ALA A 290 -2.52 -2.36 27.20
C ALA A 290 -1.26 -1.48 27.29
N PRO A 291 -1.37 -0.17 27.21
CA PRO A 291 -2.59 0.64 27.10
C PRO A 291 -3.12 0.83 25.65
N TYR A 292 -2.60 0.10 24.67
CA TYR A 292 -2.94 0.22 23.23
C TYR A 292 -3.99 -0.80 22.77
N ASP A 293 -4.94 -1.15 23.63
CA ASP A 293 -5.96 -2.18 23.39
C ASP A 293 -7.35 -1.60 23.05
N ASN A 294 -7.41 -0.31 22.67
CA ASN A 294 -8.64 0.31 22.17
C ASN A 294 -9.01 -0.29 20.81
N THR A 295 -10.00 -1.17 20.83
CA THR A 295 -10.42 -1.94 19.64
C THR A 295 -10.95 -1.05 18.51
N ASP A 296 -11.71 -0.01 18.83
CA ASP A 296 -12.31 0.86 17.82
C ASP A 296 -11.23 1.68 17.10
N TRP A 297 -10.28 2.23 17.83
CA TRP A 297 -9.15 2.94 17.26
C TRP A 297 -8.26 2.00 16.42
N LEU A 298 -7.97 0.80 16.95
CA LEU A 298 -7.17 -0.20 16.24
C LEU A 298 -7.80 -0.61 14.91
N ASN A 299 -9.11 -0.85 14.90
CA ASN A 299 -9.85 -1.22 13.70
C ASN A 299 -9.84 -0.09 12.66
N SER A 300 -10.03 1.14 13.12
CA SER A 300 -10.10 2.33 12.27
C SER A 300 -8.74 2.72 11.68
N TRP A 301 -7.62 2.31 12.30
CA TRP A 301 -6.29 2.75 11.92
C TRP A 301 -5.32 1.60 11.67
N THR A 302 -4.84 0.93 12.71
CA THR A 302 -3.76 -0.07 12.57
C THR A 302 -4.19 -1.25 11.69
N VAL A 303 -5.39 -1.78 11.91
CA VAL A 303 -5.91 -2.90 11.11
C VAL A 303 -6.21 -2.46 9.67
N PHE A 304 -6.82 -1.29 9.50
CA PHE A 304 -7.03 -0.69 8.18
C PHE A 304 -5.72 -0.58 7.39
N TYR A 305 -4.66 -0.02 7.99
CA TYR A 305 -3.37 0.08 7.30
C TYR A 305 -2.79 -1.28 6.96
N PHE A 306 -2.77 -2.22 7.90
CA PHE A 306 -2.24 -3.55 7.62
C PHE A 306 -3.04 -4.26 6.54
N ALA A 307 -4.37 -4.15 6.55
CA ALA A 307 -5.23 -4.69 5.51
C ALA A 307 -4.94 -4.03 4.13
N ASN A 308 -4.78 -2.71 4.09
CA ASN A 308 -4.42 -1.99 2.88
C ASN A 308 -3.09 -2.49 2.29
N TRP A 309 -2.04 -2.62 3.11
CA TRP A 309 -0.76 -3.16 2.66
C TRP A 309 -0.87 -4.62 2.21
N MET A 310 -1.65 -5.44 2.92
CA MET A 310 -1.87 -6.84 2.56
C MET A 310 -2.60 -7.00 1.24
N ALA A 311 -3.55 -6.11 0.89
CA ALA A 311 -4.28 -6.18 -0.37
C ALA A 311 -3.36 -6.14 -1.60
N TRP A 312 -2.25 -5.41 -1.52
CA TRP A 312 -1.26 -5.28 -2.59
C TRP A 312 -0.21 -6.41 -2.59
N ALA A 313 0.11 -6.95 -1.42
CA ALA A 313 1.29 -7.78 -1.19
C ALA A 313 1.37 -9.06 -2.04
N PRO A 314 0.29 -9.85 -2.28
CA PRO A 314 0.41 -11.10 -3.02
C PRO A 314 0.93 -10.91 -4.46
N LEU A 315 0.56 -9.81 -5.12
CA LEU A 315 0.97 -9.54 -6.49
C LEU A 315 2.28 -8.76 -6.56
N ALA A 316 2.50 -7.81 -5.67
CA ALA A 316 3.81 -7.17 -5.49
C ALA A 316 4.91 -8.19 -5.23
N ALA A 317 4.60 -9.28 -4.50
CA ALA A 317 5.50 -10.37 -4.21
C ALA A 317 6.06 -11.06 -5.45
N LEU A 318 5.23 -11.28 -6.47
CA LEU A 318 5.68 -11.92 -7.71
C LEU A 318 6.73 -11.07 -8.43
N PHE A 319 6.51 -9.76 -8.45
CA PHE A 319 7.44 -8.83 -9.07
C PHE A 319 8.73 -8.68 -8.27
N LEU A 320 8.64 -8.36 -6.97
CA LEU A 320 9.78 -8.16 -6.09
C LEU A 320 10.64 -9.43 -5.98
N GLY A 321 10.00 -10.59 -5.88
CA GLY A 321 10.69 -11.87 -5.88
C GLY A 321 11.40 -12.17 -7.20
N LYS A 322 10.82 -11.80 -8.34
CA LYS A 322 11.40 -12.01 -9.67
C LYS A 322 12.70 -11.23 -9.86
N ILE A 323 12.76 -9.99 -9.42
CA ILE A 323 13.95 -9.13 -9.61
C ILE A 323 15.07 -9.41 -8.61
N ALA A 324 14.83 -10.27 -7.60
CA ALA A 324 15.77 -10.55 -6.52
C ALA A 324 16.86 -11.59 -6.84
N LYS A 325 16.80 -12.26 -8.00
CA LYS A 325 17.77 -13.30 -8.39
C LYS A 325 19.20 -12.77 -8.27
N GLY A 326 20.09 -13.62 -7.72
CA GLY A 326 21.52 -13.33 -7.57
C GLY A 326 21.90 -12.60 -6.29
N TYR A 327 20.93 -12.09 -5.52
CA TYR A 327 21.15 -11.48 -4.22
C TYR A 327 20.92 -12.47 -3.07
N THR A 328 21.49 -12.20 -1.89
CA THR A 328 21.26 -13.02 -0.70
C THR A 328 19.92 -12.68 -0.07
N VAL A 329 19.35 -13.60 0.71
CA VAL A 329 18.15 -13.37 1.52
C VAL A 329 18.31 -12.15 2.43
N ARG A 330 19.48 -11.98 3.07
CA ARG A 330 19.77 -10.80 3.88
C ARG A 330 19.74 -9.51 3.07
N ALA A 331 20.33 -9.50 1.88
CA ALA A 331 20.28 -8.34 0.98
C ALA A 331 18.85 -8.07 0.51
N TYR A 332 18.04 -9.12 0.29
CA TYR A 332 16.64 -8.98 -0.05
C TYR A 332 15.84 -8.26 1.04
N ILE A 333 16.01 -8.71 2.29
CA ILE A 333 15.34 -8.09 3.44
C ILE A 333 15.81 -6.63 3.61
N LEU A 334 17.09 -6.36 3.50
CA LEU A 334 17.62 -5.00 3.57
C LEU A 334 16.96 -4.07 2.53
N VAL A 335 16.87 -4.52 1.28
CA VAL A 335 16.37 -3.70 0.16
C VAL A 335 14.85 -3.57 0.15
N ASN A 336 14.12 -4.61 0.55
CA ASN A 336 12.65 -4.60 0.47
C ASN A 336 11.95 -4.23 1.79
N LEU A 337 12.67 -4.25 2.93
CA LEU A 337 12.14 -3.84 4.21
C LEU A 337 12.80 -2.57 4.74
N LEU A 338 14.13 -2.62 4.99
CA LEU A 338 14.78 -1.56 5.75
C LEU A 338 14.91 -0.25 4.96
N ILE A 339 15.34 -0.31 3.69
CA ILE A 339 15.52 0.89 2.86
C ILE A 339 14.21 1.65 2.65
N PRO A 340 13.11 1.00 2.22
CA PRO A 340 11.84 1.73 2.08
C PRO A 340 11.23 2.15 3.41
N ALA A 341 11.43 1.40 4.52
CA ALA A 341 11.01 1.83 5.84
C ALA A 341 11.71 3.12 6.29
N LEU A 342 13.02 3.22 6.08
CA LEU A 342 13.77 4.44 6.36
C LEU A 342 13.31 5.62 5.50
N PHE A 343 13.08 5.40 4.21
CA PHE A 343 12.54 6.44 3.33
C PHE A 343 11.19 6.95 3.84
N SER A 344 10.29 6.04 4.21
CA SER A 344 8.98 6.40 4.76
C SER A 344 9.08 7.13 6.09
N ILE A 345 9.98 6.72 7.00
CA ILE A 345 10.22 7.44 8.25
C ILE A 345 10.65 8.88 7.96
N ILE A 346 11.61 9.09 7.06
CA ILE A 346 12.08 10.45 6.69
C ILE A 346 10.91 11.27 6.12
N TRP A 347 10.11 10.67 5.25
CA TRP A 347 8.93 11.32 4.69
C TRP A 347 7.94 11.74 5.78
N MET A 348 7.61 10.81 6.69
CA MET A 348 6.66 11.06 7.77
C MET A 348 7.18 12.07 8.79
N VAL A 349 8.49 12.08 9.08
CA VAL A 349 9.12 13.12 9.90
C VAL A 349 8.87 14.49 9.29
N ILE A 350 9.08 14.65 7.98
CA ILE A 350 9.01 15.95 7.32
C ILE A 350 7.56 16.43 7.22
N PHE A 351 6.68 15.64 6.60
CA PHE A 351 5.31 16.08 6.33
C PHE A 351 4.39 15.95 7.54
N GLY A 352 4.50 14.84 8.29
CA GLY A 352 3.75 14.63 9.53
C GLY A 352 4.22 15.61 10.62
N GLY A 353 5.53 15.78 10.75
CA GLY A 353 6.09 16.77 11.67
C GLY A 353 5.67 18.18 11.32
N LEU A 354 5.64 18.57 10.04
CA LEU A 354 5.11 19.87 9.62
C LEU A 354 3.64 20.01 10.00
N ALA A 355 2.80 19.03 9.72
CA ALA A 355 1.37 19.09 10.05
C ALA A 355 1.13 19.25 11.55
N VAL A 356 1.77 18.39 12.37
CA VAL A 356 1.62 18.47 13.84
C VAL A 356 2.17 19.78 14.39
N THR A 357 3.35 20.24 13.95
CA THR A 357 3.89 21.51 14.43
C THR A 357 3.04 22.71 14.02
N THR A 358 2.43 22.68 12.84
CA THR A 358 1.50 23.74 12.39
C THR A 358 0.26 23.78 13.28
N GLU A 359 -0.29 22.61 13.63
CA GLU A 359 -1.46 22.52 14.51
C GLU A 359 -1.15 22.94 15.94
N LEU A 360 0.02 22.54 16.49
CA LEU A 360 0.46 22.97 17.83
C LEU A 360 0.75 24.47 17.94
N ASP A 361 1.26 25.08 16.86
CA ASP A 361 1.53 26.53 16.82
C ASP A 361 0.24 27.35 16.67
N ALA A 362 -0.81 26.79 16.06
CA ALA A 362 -2.12 27.39 15.87
C ALA A 362 -3.25 26.35 16.06
N PRO A 363 -3.60 26.00 17.31
CA PRO A 363 -4.54 24.94 17.61
C PRO A 363 -5.90 25.12 16.91
N GLN A 364 -6.51 23.98 16.54
CA GLN A 364 -7.77 23.88 15.80
C GLN A 364 -7.73 24.39 14.36
N THR A 365 -6.58 24.78 13.81
CA THR A 365 -6.49 25.22 12.41
C THR A 365 -6.70 24.05 11.45
N LEU A 366 -5.88 23.01 11.57
CA LEU A 366 -5.98 21.83 10.70
C LEU A 366 -7.11 20.89 11.14
N ASN A 367 -7.35 20.77 12.44
CA ASN A 367 -8.46 19.95 12.95
C ASN A 367 -9.82 20.48 12.51
N SER A 368 -10.06 21.79 12.54
CA SER A 368 -11.31 22.38 12.03
C SER A 368 -11.52 22.06 10.54
N ILE A 369 -10.47 22.12 9.74
CA ILE A 369 -10.52 21.76 8.33
C ILE A 369 -10.80 20.25 8.16
N LEU A 370 -10.10 19.42 8.94
CA LEU A 370 -10.30 17.98 8.95
C LEU A 370 -11.76 17.60 9.23
N GLN A 371 -12.39 18.24 10.22
CA GLN A 371 -13.77 17.95 10.63
C GLN A 371 -14.82 18.56 9.68
N SER A 372 -14.58 19.72 9.12
CA SER A 372 -15.57 20.45 8.32
C SER A 372 -15.46 20.16 6.81
N ALA A 373 -14.25 19.98 6.29
CA ALA A 373 -13.98 19.85 4.87
C ALA A 373 -13.43 18.47 4.46
N GLY A 374 -12.91 17.70 5.43
CA GLY A 374 -12.37 16.36 5.19
C GLY A 374 -10.84 16.32 5.11
N PRO A 375 -10.27 15.10 5.22
CA PRO A 375 -8.83 14.89 5.27
C PRO A 375 -8.09 15.30 3.98
N GLU A 376 -8.79 15.34 2.85
CA GLU A 376 -8.25 15.77 1.55
C GLU A 376 -7.81 17.22 1.51
N HIS A 377 -8.32 18.06 2.40
CA HIS A 377 -7.98 19.47 2.48
C HIS A 377 -6.80 19.76 3.43
N VAL A 378 -6.52 18.84 4.36
CA VAL A 378 -5.45 19.02 5.37
C VAL A 378 -4.07 19.22 4.75
N LEU A 379 -3.72 18.39 3.75
CA LEU A 379 -2.43 18.52 3.04
C LEU A 379 -2.23 19.94 2.49
N TYR A 380 -3.26 20.49 1.86
CA TYR A 380 -3.18 21.81 1.23
C TYR A 380 -3.17 22.94 2.26
N ALA A 381 -3.91 22.78 3.37
CA ALA A 381 -3.87 23.72 4.48
C ALA A 381 -2.50 23.77 5.18
N VAL A 382 -1.83 22.63 5.32
CA VAL A 382 -0.45 22.56 5.84
C VAL A 382 0.52 23.35 4.96
N LEU A 383 0.32 23.37 3.63
CA LEU A 383 1.17 24.14 2.72
C LEU A 383 1.02 25.65 2.90
N ASP A 384 -0.08 26.12 3.46
CA ASP A 384 -0.29 27.56 3.73
C ASP A 384 0.70 28.10 4.78
N ALA A 385 1.31 27.23 5.59
CA ALA A 385 2.40 27.57 6.48
C ALA A 385 3.76 27.76 5.77
N LEU A 386 3.84 27.49 4.45
CA LEU A 386 5.06 27.54 3.67
C LEU A 386 5.01 28.65 2.60
N PRO A 387 6.16 29.21 2.18
CA PRO A 387 6.21 30.11 1.04
C PRO A 387 5.79 29.36 -0.26
N PHE A 388 5.15 30.09 -1.18
CA PHE A 388 4.69 29.55 -2.47
C PHE A 388 3.59 28.50 -2.38
N ALA A 389 2.72 28.53 -1.37
CA ALA A 389 1.69 27.54 -1.09
C ALA A 389 0.86 27.13 -2.33
N THR A 390 0.40 28.08 -3.14
CA THR A 390 -0.37 27.81 -4.36
C THR A 390 0.44 27.05 -5.41
N ILE A 391 1.71 27.37 -5.58
CA ILE A 391 2.60 26.67 -6.51
C ILE A 391 2.84 25.23 -6.02
N LEU A 392 3.08 25.07 -4.73
CA LEU A 392 3.24 23.74 -4.10
C LEU A 392 1.96 22.90 -4.26
N ALA A 393 0.79 23.49 -4.07
CA ALA A 393 -0.48 22.81 -4.27
C ALA A 393 -0.64 22.29 -5.71
N VAL A 394 -0.34 23.12 -6.72
CA VAL A 394 -0.37 22.71 -8.13
C VAL A 394 0.64 21.59 -8.40
N ILE A 395 1.85 21.69 -7.87
CA ILE A 395 2.87 20.62 -8.00
C ILE A 395 2.35 19.33 -7.40
N ILE A 396 1.75 19.37 -6.20
CA ILE A 396 1.22 18.18 -5.52
C ILE A 396 0.07 17.55 -6.31
N ILE A 397 -0.85 18.33 -6.88
CA ILE A 397 -1.91 17.82 -7.76
C ILE A 397 -1.30 17.06 -8.93
N ILE A 398 -0.30 17.64 -9.60
CA ILE A 398 0.35 17.03 -10.78
C ILE A 398 1.08 15.73 -10.39
N ILE A 399 1.89 15.74 -9.34
CA ILE A 399 2.65 14.55 -8.92
C ILE A 399 1.73 13.45 -8.39
N SER A 400 0.64 13.80 -7.70
CA SER A 400 -0.38 12.84 -7.28
C SER A 400 -1.01 12.17 -8.51
N PHE A 401 -1.47 12.95 -9.48
CA PHE A 401 -2.03 12.44 -10.72
C PHE A 401 -1.06 11.49 -11.45
N LEU A 402 0.19 11.92 -11.67
CA LEU A 402 1.21 11.10 -12.32
C LEU A 402 1.49 9.80 -11.56
N SER A 403 1.52 9.86 -10.23
CA SER A 403 1.76 8.71 -9.38
C SER A 403 0.63 7.68 -9.51
N TYR A 404 -0.63 8.12 -9.47
CA TYR A 404 -1.78 7.23 -9.63
C TYR A 404 -1.83 6.59 -11.02
N VAL A 405 -1.59 7.37 -12.07
CA VAL A 405 -1.56 6.87 -13.45
C VAL A 405 -0.48 5.79 -13.60
N THR A 406 0.74 6.05 -13.11
CA THR A 406 1.86 5.10 -13.27
C THR A 406 1.67 3.82 -12.45
N ALA A 407 1.14 3.93 -11.23
CA ALA A 407 0.85 2.76 -10.39
C ALA A 407 -0.30 1.91 -10.95
N ALA A 408 -1.40 2.55 -11.37
CA ALA A 408 -2.55 1.86 -11.93
C ALA A 408 -2.21 1.15 -13.25
N ASP A 409 -1.44 1.79 -14.14
CA ASP A 409 -0.96 1.19 -15.39
C ASP A 409 -0.18 -0.10 -15.16
N SER A 410 0.81 -0.06 -14.27
CA SER A 410 1.63 -1.23 -13.94
C SER A 410 0.80 -2.39 -13.36
N ASN A 411 -0.16 -2.09 -12.50
CA ASN A 411 -1.00 -3.10 -11.86
C ASN A 411 -2.07 -3.66 -12.81
N LEU A 412 -2.59 -2.85 -13.73
CA LEU A 412 -3.50 -3.32 -14.76
C LEU A 412 -2.83 -4.36 -15.68
N ASP A 413 -1.55 -4.19 -15.98
CA ASP A 413 -0.74 -5.17 -16.71
C ASP A 413 -0.58 -6.49 -15.93
N VAL A 414 -0.40 -6.42 -14.61
CA VAL A 414 -0.33 -7.61 -13.75
C VAL A 414 -1.68 -8.33 -13.73
N ILE A 415 -2.78 -7.61 -13.54
CA ILE A 415 -4.15 -8.16 -13.58
C ILE A 415 -4.40 -8.88 -14.92
N ALA A 416 -4.10 -8.23 -16.05
CA ALA A 416 -4.29 -8.80 -17.37
C ALA A 416 -3.41 -10.05 -17.60
N SER A 417 -2.16 -10.03 -17.15
CA SER A 417 -1.22 -11.14 -17.32
C SER A 417 -1.63 -12.38 -16.53
N LEU A 418 -2.16 -12.22 -15.32
CA LEU A 418 -2.63 -13.33 -14.48
C LEU A 418 -3.91 -13.95 -15.05
N ALA A 419 -4.85 -13.14 -15.49
CA ALA A 419 -6.09 -13.62 -16.10
C ALA A 419 -5.85 -14.40 -17.40
N MET A 420 -4.85 -13.99 -18.21
CA MET A 420 -4.49 -14.67 -19.45
C MET A 420 -3.75 -16.00 -19.20
N ARG A 421 -2.95 -16.12 -18.14
CA ARG A 421 -2.28 -17.38 -17.78
C ARG A 421 -3.26 -18.50 -17.44
N GLN A 422 -4.41 -18.20 -16.89
CA GLN A 422 -5.45 -19.18 -16.61
C GLN A 422 -5.98 -19.87 -17.88
N ASN A 423 -5.75 -19.28 -19.06
CA ASN A 423 -6.20 -19.77 -20.35
C ASN A 423 -5.05 -20.30 -21.27
N ALA A 424 -3.81 -20.34 -20.80
CA ALA A 424 -2.62 -20.51 -21.63
C ALA A 424 -2.22 -21.97 -21.95
N ASP A 425 -3.09 -22.95 -21.78
CA ASP A 425 -2.84 -24.36 -22.16
C ASP A 425 -3.06 -24.63 -23.67
N ALA A 426 -3.16 -23.58 -24.53
CA ALA A 426 -3.36 -23.74 -25.99
C ALA A 426 -2.31 -22.99 -26.82
N PRO A 427 -1.56 -23.69 -27.71
CA PRO A 427 -0.43 -23.11 -28.45
C PRO A 427 -0.78 -22.15 -29.59
N ALA A 428 -2.04 -21.97 -29.95
CA ALA A 428 -2.46 -21.24 -31.17
C ALA A 428 -2.93 -19.78 -30.94
N GLN A 429 -2.68 -19.17 -29.78
CA GLN A 429 -3.44 -17.97 -29.35
C GLN A 429 -2.70 -16.63 -29.31
N LYS A 430 -1.56 -16.46 -29.99
CA LYS A 430 -0.81 -15.19 -29.93
C LYS A 430 -1.54 -13.96 -30.51
N ILE A 431 -2.49 -14.11 -31.39
CA ILE A 431 -3.16 -13.00 -32.09
C ILE A 431 -4.52 -12.62 -31.45
N ILE A 432 -5.25 -13.60 -30.93
CA ILE A 432 -6.50 -13.36 -30.19
C ILE A 432 -6.20 -12.64 -28.85
N SER A 433 -4.97 -12.77 -28.36
CA SER A 433 -4.56 -12.25 -27.06
C SER A 433 -4.54 -10.73 -26.94
N ARG A 434 -4.22 -9.95 -28.00
CA ARG A 434 -4.03 -8.49 -27.88
C ARG A 434 -5.37 -7.74 -27.76
N LYS A 435 -6.33 -8.01 -28.63
CA LYS A 435 -7.67 -7.40 -28.53
C LYS A 435 -8.39 -7.81 -27.25
N PHE A 436 -8.32 -9.08 -26.89
CA PHE A 436 -8.91 -9.58 -25.65
C PHE A 436 -8.25 -8.93 -24.42
N SER A 437 -6.92 -8.83 -24.41
CA SER A 437 -6.18 -8.14 -23.35
C SER A 437 -6.62 -6.68 -23.19
N LEU A 438 -6.82 -5.96 -24.28
CA LEU A 438 -7.25 -4.56 -24.26
C LEU A 438 -8.66 -4.40 -23.69
N ILE A 439 -9.61 -5.21 -24.16
CA ILE A 439 -10.99 -5.18 -23.64
C ILE A 439 -11.01 -5.54 -22.16
N PHE A 440 -10.24 -6.55 -21.77
CA PHE A 440 -10.13 -7.00 -20.39
C PHE A 440 -9.55 -5.91 -19.49
N LYS A 441 -8.49 -5.22 -19.92
CA LYS A 441 -7.92 -4.08 -19.22
C LYS A 441 -8.92 -2.93 -19.08
N LEU A 442 -9.68 -2.64 -20.15
CA LEU A 442 -10.72 -1.59 -20.12
C LEU A 442 -11.79 -1.90 -19.08
N ILE A 443 -12.29 -3.13 -19.05
CA ILE A 443 -13.34 -3.53 -18.10
C ILE A 443 -12.82 -3.40 -16.66
N TRP A 444 -11.59 -3.87 -16.37
CA TRP A 444 -11.00 -3.72 -15.06
C TRP A 444 -10.72 -2.25 -14.68
N ALA A 445 -10.23 -1.44 -15.61
CA ALA A 445 -9.99 -0.02 -15.40
C ALA A 445 -11.28 0.72 -15.01
N ILE A 446 -12.36 0.47 -15.77
CA ILE A 446 -13.68 1.07 -15.48
C ILE A 446 -14.20 0.55 -14.13
N ALA A 447 -14.13 -0.75 -13.88
CA ALA A 447 -14.66 -1.34 -12.65
C ALA A 447 -13.91 -0.83 -11.39
N ILE A 448 -12.58 -0.75 -11.44
CA ILE A 448 -11.74 -0.23 -10.35
C ILE A 448 -12.01 1.26 -10.13
N GLY A 449 -12.04 2.05 -11.21
CA GLY A 449 -12.28 3.49 -11.11
C GLY A 449 -13.68 3.80 -10.60
N PHE A 450 -14.67 3.05 -11.06
CA PHE A 450 -16.04 3.20 -10.58
C PHE A 450 -16.19 2.81 -9.11
N ALA A 451 -15.61 1.66 -8.69
CA ALA A 451 -15.63 1.24 -7.29
C ALA A 451 -14.95 2.28 -6.37
N ALA A 452 -13.84 2.85 -6.81
CA ALA A 452 -13.16 3.93 -6.10
C ALA A 452 -14.05 5.15 -5.94
N TRP A 453 -14.65 5.63 -7.05
CA TRP A 453 -15.49 6.82 -7.04
C TRP A 453 -16.78 6.62 -6.23
N ILE A 454 -17.51 5.51 -6.41
CA ILE A 454 -18.78 5.31 -5.71
C ILE A 454 -18.57 5.19 -4.19
N MET A 455 -17.52 4.51 -3.75
CA MET A 455 -17.21 4.38 -2.33
C MET A 455 -16.81 5.73 -1.71
N THR A 456 -16.03 6.53 -2.41
CA THR A 456 -15.70 7.88 -1.95
C THR A 456 -16.92 8.83 -1.97
N ALA A 457 -17.80 8.69 -2.96
CA ALA A 457 -19.01 9.50 -3.08
C ALA A 457 -20.06 9.16 -1.99
N LEU A 458 -20.14 7.87 -1.58
CA LEU A 458 -21.10 7.40 -0.58
C LEU A 458 -20.58 7.57 0.87
N SER A 459 -19.30 7.45 1.10
CA SER A 459 -18.72 7.34 2.45
C SER A 459 -17.37 8.06 2.61
N GLY A 460 -16.95 8.87 1.65
CA GLY A 460 -15.69 9.60 1.76
C GLY A 460 -14.50 8.69 2.04
N ILE A 461 -13.70 9.07 3.02
CA ILE A 461 -12.49 8.31 3.42
C ILE A 461 -12.82 6.96 4.07
N ASP A 462 -13.98 6.80 4.71
CA ASP A 462 -14.38 5.53 5.31
C ASP A 462 -14.67 4.48 4.23
N GLY A 463 -15.16 4.90 3.07
CA GLY A 463 -15.29 4.05 1.89
C GLY A 463 -13.94 3.51 1.40
N VAL A 464 -12.90 4.32 1.44
CA VAL A 464 -11.51 3.91 1.13
C VAL A 464 -11.00 2.88 2.15
N LYS A 465 -11.22 3.12 3.44
CA LYS A 465 -10.84 2.19 4.52
C LYS A 465 -11.54 0.85 4.35
N MET A 466 -12.83 0.87 4.06
CA MET A 466 -13.64 -0.35 3.85
C MET A 466 -13.13 -1.17 2.66
N LEU A 467 -12.83 -0.55 1.53
CA LEU A 467 -12.24 -1.23 0.37
C LEU A 467 -10.90 -1.89 0.73
N SER A 468 -10.07 -1.21 1.51
CA SER A 468 -8.80 -1.75 1.99
C SER A 468 -8.99 -3.01 2.85
N ASN A 469 -9.91 -2.98 3.80
CA ASN A 469 -10.21 -4.10 4.69
C ASN A 469 -10.74 -5.32 3.91
N LEU A 470 -11.67 -5.08 2.97
CA LEU A 470 -12.22 -6.13 2.11
C LEU A 470 -11.15 -6.78 1.22
N GLY A 471 -10.18 -5.99 0.72
CA GLY A 471 -9.05 -6.49 -0.07
C GLY A 471 -8.00 -7.20 0.79
N GLY A 472 -7.69 -6.66 1.95
CA GLY A 472 -6.71 -7.20 2.88
C GLY A 472 -7.09 -8.53 3.50
N PHE A 473 -8.38 -8.75 3.72
CA PHE A 473 -8.87 -9.96 4.38
C PHE A 473 -8.49 -11.27 3.64
N PRO A 474 -8.78 -11.47 2.35
CA PRO A 474 -8.31 -12.66 1.64
C PRO A 474 -6.78 -12.72 1.50
N ALA A 475 -6.12 -11.57 1.37
CA ALA A 475 -4.67 -11.50 1.26
C ALA A 475 -3.95 -11.91 2.55
N LEU A 476 -4.52 -11.64 3.73
CA LEU A 476 -4.00 -12.07 5.02
C LEU A 476 -3.68 -13.57 5.04
N PHE A 477 -4.60 -14.41 4.60
CA PHE A 477 -4.42 -15.87 4.60
C PHE A 477 -3.36 -16.33 3.60
N ILE A 478 -3.26 -15.65 2.46
CA ILE A 478 -2.21 -15.91 1.46
C ILE A 478 -0.84 -15.61 2.06
N ILE A 479 -0.67 -14.44 2.68
CA ILE A 479 0.61 -14.01 3.23
C ILE A 479 0.99 -14.83 4.46
N LEU A 480 0.03 -15.17 5.34
CA LEU A 480 0.23 -16.09 6.45
C LEU A 480 0.75 -17.45 5.97
N THR A 481 0.16 -17.99 4.93
CA THR A 481 0.63 -19.25 4.33
C THR A 481 2.06 -19.12 3.83
N PHE A 482 2.40 -18.01 3.17
CA PHE A 482 3.76 -17.75 2.69
C PHE A 482 4.75 -17.59 3.83
N ASN A 483 4.35 -16.96 4.93
CA ASN A 483 5.17 -16.85 6.14
C ASN A 483 5.48 -18.22 6.74
N ILE A 484 4.47 -19.08 6.87
CA ILE A 484 4.66 -20.47 7.34
C ILE A 484 5.62 -21.22 6.41
N VAL A 485 5.48 -21.07 5.10
CA VAL A 485 6.40 -21.67 4.13
C VAL A 485 7.82 -21.16 4.31
N LEU A 486 8.01 -19.86 4.52
CA LEU A 486 9.34 -19.28 4.72
C LEU A 486 10.01 -19.85 5.98
N ILE A 487 9.28 -19.95 7.07
CA ILE A 487 9.76 -20.58 8.32
C ILE A 487 10.13 -22.05 8.04
N PHE A 488 9.26 -22.80 7.35
CA PHE A 488 9.52 -24.18 6.98
C PHE A 488 10.79 -24.33 6.12
N LEU A 489 11.00 -23.44 5.16
CA LEU A 489 12.21 -23.42 4.33
C LEU A 489 13.48 -23.17 5.15
N GLY A 490 13.43 -22.23 6.08
CA GLY A 490 14.55 -21.88 6.94
C GLY A 490 14.94 -22.99 7.91
N VAL A 491 13.96 -23.71 8.44
CA VAL A 491 14.18 -24.78 9.44
C VAL A 491 14.52 -26.12 8.76
N PHE A 492 13.74 -26.55 7.76
CA PHE A 492 13.78 -27.91 7.27
C PHE A 492 14.40 -28.08 5.88
N LYS A 493 14.54 -27.00 5.10
CA LYS A 493 14.97 -27.07 3.68
C LYS A 493 16.25 -26.30 3.36
N LEU A 494 16.97 -25.84 4.39
CA LEU A 494 18.14 -24.98 4.20
C LEU A 494 19.20 -25.59 3.24
N LYS A 495 19.44 -26.92 3.33
CA LYS A 495 20.37 -27.62 2.43
C LYS A 495 19.89 -27.60 0.97
N SER A 496 18.60 -27.78 0.73
CA SER A 496 18.01 -27.77 -0.62
C SER A 496 18.01 -26.39 -1.27
N LEU A 497 18.12 -25.32 -0.49
CA LEU A 497 18.17 -23.94 -0.99
C LEU A 497 19.58 -23.53 -1.46
N ARG A 498 20.63 -24.28 -1.11
CA ARG A 498 22.04 -23.97 -1.45
C ARG A 498 22.46 -24.42 -2.85
N ILE A 499 21.67 -25.27 -3.47
CA ILE A 499 21.93 -25.84 -4.80
C ILE A 499 21.55 -24.80 -5.91
#